data_9ae5fdc74135ffda87bd9838bbb7e8c2
#
_entry.id   9ae5fdc74135ffda87bd9838bbb7e8c2
#
_cell.length_a   1.000
_cell.length_b   1.000
_cell.length_c   1.000
_cell.angle_alpha   90.00
_cell.angle_beta   90.00
_cell.angle_gamma   90.00
#
_symmetry.space_group_name_H-M   'P 1'
#
loop_
_entity.id
_entity.type
_entity.pdbx_description
1 polymer ?
#
loop_
_entity_poly.entity_id
_entity_poly.type
_entity_poly.pdbx_seq_one_letter_code
_entity_poly.pdbx_strand_id
1 'polypeptide(L)'
;YYSDVKPNDMKNRIFFLLLFFVCLEWNAYAVIDIQSIHITSSDGLANNTIRDIFQDKKGFIWISTTNGLSRYDGHSFITLLPEKDSPISLADYHVKKIDEDKNGFLWVLSTSNVFSCYDLRHNCFVDFTGCGEHDQAYAYRVETANGDNWLWDGQKGCRKISFENEHFSSVTFQCENGKLPSNKVNSLIEDSRGNVWICTQEGLVKVTRNKIEVISDMHNFRAAFSYENACFFLADNGDIYVYDEDEKLHFVQRIGKDDVDFHFTTHFGTK
;
A
#
# COMPACT_ATOMS: atom_id res chain seq x y z
N TYR A 1 -23.75 -72.92 -4.39
CA TYR A 1 -22.30 -72.92 -4.19
C TYR A 1 -21.95 -71.81 -3.22
N TYR A 2 -21.88 -72.09 -1.93
CA TYR A 2 -21.27 -71.23 -0.93
C TYR A 2 -19.80 -71.58 -0.90
N SER A 3 -18.94 -70.69 -1.29
CA SER A 3 -17.47 -70.90 -1.13
C SER A 3 -17.08 -70.63 0.32
N ASP A 4 -16.55 -71.65 1.00
CA ASP A 4 -16.02 -71.54 2.32
C ASP A 4 -14.83 -70.60 2.37
N VAL A 5 -15.06 -69.41 2.95
CA VAL A 5 -14.00 -68.49 3.34
C VAL A 5 -13.34 -69.05 4.59
N LYS A 6 -12.10 -69.53 4.46
CA LYS A 6 -11.33 -70.12 5.58
C LYS A 6 -11.23 -69.12 6.74
N PRO A 7 -11.52 -69.56 8.00
CA PRO A 7 -11.57 -68.64 9.16
C PRO A 7 -10.26 -67.89 9.45
N ASN A 8 -9.13 -68.33 8.91
CA ASN A 8 -7.84 -67.67 9.01
C ASN A 8 -7.73 -66.38 8.15
N ASP A 9 -8.47 -66.35 7.03
CA ASP A 9 -8.40 -65.17 6.14
C ASP A 9 -9.19 -64.00 6.72
N MET A 10 -10.25 -64.27 7.46
CA MET A 10 -11.05 -63.26 8.12
C MET A 10 -10.33 -62.65 9.33
N LYS A 11 -9.60 -63.44 10.11
CA LYS A 11 -8.77 -62.96 11.22
C LYS A 11 -7.63 -62.06 10.75
N ASN A 12 -6.98 -62.45 9.66
CA ASN A 12 -5.93 -61.61 9.06
C ASN A 12 -6.48 -60.29 8.50
N ARG A 13 -7.63 -60.30 7.86
CA ARG A 13 -8.29 -59.06 7.37
C ARG A 13 -8.68 -58.14 8.51
N ILE A 14 -9.22 -58.67 9.59
CA ILE A 14 -9.55 -57.87 10.79
C ILE A 14 -8.30 -57.31 11.45
N PHE A 15 -7.21 -58.10 11.53
CA PHE A 15 -5.94 -57.66 12.06
C PHE A 15 -5.33 -56.50 11.22
N PHE A 16 -5.36 -56.60 9.88
CA PHE A 16 -4.87 -55.52 9.00
C PHE A 16 -5.75 -54.28 9.06
N LEU A 17 -7.07 -54.42 9.22
CA LEU A 17 -8.00 -53.30 9.43
C LEU A 17 -7.73 -52.61 10.77
N LEU A 18 -7.50 -53.34 11.85
CA LEU A 18 -7.17 -52.77 13.15
C LEU A 18 -5.78 -52.10 13.12
N LEU A 19 -4.79 -52.69 12.44
CA LEU A 19 -3.48 -52.06 12.24
C LEU A 19 -3.58 -50.75 11.43
N PHE A 20 -4.43 -50.73 10.40
CA PHE A 20 -4.69 -49.57 9.60
C PHE A 20 -5.38 -48.44 10.42
N PHE A 21 -6.33 -48.80 11.29
CA PHE A 21 -6.96 -47.84 12.21
C PHE A 21 -5.98 -47.31 13.25
N VAL A 22 -5.10 -48.13 13.80
CA VAL A 22 -4.07 -47.65 14.75
C VAL A 22 -3.06 -46.74 14.07
N CYS A 23 -2.73 -46.97 12.79
CA CYS A 23 -1.86 -46.10 12.02
C CYS A 23 -2.53 -44.75 11.68
N LEU A 24 -3.86 -44.72 11.58
CA LEU A 24 -4.61 -43.47 11.32
C LEU A 24 -4.70 -42.54 12.54
N GLU A 25 -4.53 -43.06 13.75
CA GLU A 25 -4.56 -42.27 14.99
C GLU A 25 -3.23 -41.60 15.35
N TRP A 26 -2.14 -41.88 14.60
CA TRP A 26 -0.91 -41.10 14.74
C TRP A 26 -1.06 -39.73 14.04
N ASN A 27 -1.90 -38.90 14.63
CA ASN A 27 -1.81 -37.48 14.37
C ASN A 27 -0.44 -37.04 14.90
N ALA A 28 0.52 -36.91 14.01
CA ALA A 28 1.76 -36.21 14.32
C ALA A 28 1.42 -34.77 14.58
N TYR A 29 1.24 -34.40 15.84
CA TYR A 29 1.24 -32.99 16.26
C TYR A 29 2.65 -32.51 16.00
N ALA A 30 2.84 -31.82 14.86
CA ALA A 30 4.03 -31.03 14.65
C ALA A 30 4.00 -29.91 15.69
N VAL A 31 4.73 -30.08 16.77
CA VAL A 31 5.00 -28.96 17.70
C VAL A 31 5.88 -28.01 16.92
N ILE A 32 5.30 -26.92 16.46
CA ILE A 32 6.07 -25.82 15.88
C ILE A 32 6.82 -25.20 17.05
N ASP A 33 8.10 -25.51 17.18
CA ASP A 33 9.00 -24.85 18.12
C ASP A 33 9.29 -23.44 17.57
N ILE A 34 8.53 -22.47 18.05
CA ILE A 34 8.70 -21.06 17.68
C ILE A 34 9.86 -20.52 18.52
N GLN A 35 11.04 -20.43 17.91
CA GLN A 35 12.15 -19.70 18.50
C GLN A 35 11.90 -18.19 18.32
N SER A 36 11.71 -17.49 19.41
CA SER A 36 11.61 -16.03 19.40
C SER A 36 12.94 -15.39 19.81
N ILE A 37 13.35 -14.37 19.05
CA ILE A 37 14.51 -13.53 19.39
C ILE A 37 13.97 -12.15 19.77
N HIS A 38 14.36 -11.67 20.96
CA HIS A 38 14.03 -10.32 21.39
C HIS A 38 15.16 -9.37 20.96
N ILE A 39 14.83 -8.45 20.05
CA ILE A 39 15.77 -7.46 19.50
C ILE A 39 15.44 -6.09 20.08
N THR A 40 16.48 -5.39 20.54
CA THR A 40 16.40 -4.06 21.17
C THR A 40 17.43 -3.10 20.59
N SER A 41 17.44 -1.88 21.11
CA SER A 41 18.47 -0.88 20.78
C SER A 41 19.89 -1.30 21.20
N SER A 42 20.03 -2.19 22.21
CA SER A 42 21.34 -2.78 22.56
C SER A 42 21.88 -3.74 21.49
N ASP A 43 21.04 -4.24 20.61
CA ASP A 43 21.40 -5.13 19.51
C ASP A 43 21.63 -4.35 18.20
N GLY A 44 21.51 -3.00 18.22
CA GLY A 44 21.76 -2.12 17.09
C GLY A 44 20.50 -1.51 16.43
N LEU A 45 19.30 -1.82 16.95
CA LEU A 45 18.08 -1.17 16.49
C LEU A 45 18.11 0.34 16.85
N ALA A 46 17.68 1.21 15.94
CA ALA A 46 17.72 2.67 16.16
C ALA A 46 16.95 3.14 17.39
N ASN A 47 15.80 2.53 17.67
CA ASN A 47 15.00 2.79 18.87
C ASN A 47 14.01 1.63 19.12
N ASN A 48 13.66 1.39 20.39
CA ASN A 48 12.71 0.35 20.77
C ASN A 48 11.24 0.70 20.49
N THR A 49 10.94 1.95 20.15
CA THR A 49 9.59 2.37 19.74
C THR A 49 9.43 2.18 18.24
N ILE A 50 8.88 1.04 17.87
CA ILE A 50 8.64 0.63 16.48
C ILE A 50 7.27 1.16 16.04
N ARG A 51 7.18 1.66 14.80
CA ARG A 51 5.95 2.14 14.18
C ARG A 51 5.50 1.29 13.00
N ASP A 52 6.47 0.77 12.22
CA ASP A 52 6.20 -0.05 11.05
C ASP A 52 7.34 -1.04 10.82
N ILE A 53 7.03 -2.18 10.23
CA ILE A 53 8.00 -3.21 9.84
C ILE A 53 7.66 -3.65 8.43
N PHE A 54 8.66 -3.65 7.56
CA PHE A 54 8.51 -4.00 6.16
C PHE A 54 9.65 -4.90 5.69
N GLN A 55 9.37 -5.94 4.91
CA GLN A 55 10.39 -6.76 4.27
C GLN A 55 10.46 -6.41 2.79
N ASP A 56 11.65 -6.00 2.32
CA ASP A 56 11.86 -5.71 0.91
C ASP A 56 12.01 -7.00 0.07
N LYS A 57 11.96 -6.86 -1.25
CA LYS A 57 12.07 -7.98 -2.20
C LYS A 57 13.43 -8.68 -2.16
N LYS A 58 14.45 -8.07 -1.57
CA LYS A 58 15.79 -8.67 -1.32
C LYS A 58 15.85 -9.45 -0.02
N GLY A 59 14.79 -9.36 0.82
CA GLY A 59 14.68 -10.06 2.11
C GLY A 59 15.20 -9.27 3.31
N PHE A 60 15.68 -8.03 3.16
CA PHE A 60 16.02 -7.17 4.28
C PHE A 60 14.77 -6.74 5.03
N ILE A 61 14.86 -6.69 6.36
CA ILE A 61 13.79 -6.18 7.22
C ILE A 61 14.06 -4.70 7.51
N TRP A 62 13.13 -3.87 7.13
CA TRP A 62 13.14 -2.44 7.41
C TRP A 62 12.23 -2.14 8.59
N ILE A 63 12.76 -1.41 9.58
CA ILE A 63 12.07 -1.12 10.83
C ILE A 63 12.04 0.39 11.03
N SER A 64 10.84 0.96 10.95
CA SER A 64 10.63 2.37 11.25
C SER A 64 10.54 2.60 12.75
N THR A 65 11.24 3.60 13.23
CA THR A 65 11.29 3.92 14.65
C THR A 65 11.04 5.41 14.90
N THR A 66 11.02 5.79 16.17
CA THR A 66 10.99 7.19 16.57
C THR A 66 12.37 7.87 16.54
N ASN A 67 13.42 7.15 16.11
CA ASN A 67 14.78 7.68 15.99
C ASN A 67 15.51 7.15 14.76
N GLY A 68 14.86 7.24 13.61
CA GLY A 68 15.42 6.82 12.32
C GLY A 68 14.83 5.53 11.77
N LEU A 69 15.43 5.09 10.68
CA LEU A 69 15.07 3.89 9.93
C LEU A 69 16.19 2.86 10.05
N SER A 70 15.88 1.67 10.56
CA SER A 70 16.81 0.56 10.66
C SER A 70 16.60 -0.46 9.55
N ARG A 71 17.67 -0.95 8.94
CA ARG A 71 17.67 -2.11 8.03
C ARG A 71 18.39 -3.28 8.69
N TYR A 72 17.74 -4.42 8.75
CA TYR A 72 18.26 -5.66 9.32
C TYR A 72 18.50 -6.70 8.24
N ASP A 73 19.68 -7.31 8.23
CA ASP A 73 20.09 -8.33 7.25
C ASP A 73 19.99 -9.78 7.78
N GLY A 74 19.44 -9.96 8.98
CA GLY A 74 19.43 -11.24 9.70
C GLY A 74 20.54 -11.36 10.75
N HIS A 75 21.55 -10.48 10.75
CA HIS A 75 22.70 -10.52 11.64
C HIS A 75 23.03 -9.16 12.25
N SER A 76 22.93 -8.08 11.49
CA SER A 76 23.34 -6.74 11.88
C SER A 76 22.34 -5.68 11.45
N PHE A 77 22.41 -4.52 12.09
CA PHE A 77 21.62 -3.34 11.78
C PHE A 77 22.46 -2.27 11.07
N ILE A 78 21.83 -1.66 10.06
CA ILE A 78 22.27 -0.37 9.52
C ILE A 78 21.18 0.62 9.85
N THR A 79 21.54 1.72 10.55
CA THR A 79 20.62 2.80 10.89
C THR A 79 20.81 3.98 9.95
N LEU A 80 19.71 4.42 9.32
CA LEU A 80 19.64 5.61 8.48
C LEU A 80 19.00 6.73 9.30
N LEU A 81 19.68 7.86 9.35
CA LEU A 81 19.26 9.07 10.08
C LEU A 81 19.16 10.25 9.11
N PRO A 82 18.42 11.30 9.48
CA PRO A 82 18.46 12.56 8.77
C PRO A 82 19.88 13.14 8.76
N GLU A 83 20.33 13.58 7.61
CA GLU A 83 21.61 14.29 7.47
C GLU A 83 21.37 15.79 7.50
N LYS A 84 22.15 16.47 8.34
CA LYS A 84 22.06 17.93 8.45
C LYS A 84 22.47 18.55 7.12
N ASP A 85 21.64 19.47 6.65
CA ASP A 85 21.86 20.24 5.41
C ASP A 85 21.87 19.39 4.11
N SER A 86 21.41 18.13 4.17
CA SER A 86 21.24 17.29 2.99
C SER A 86 19.76 17.17 2.61
N PRO A 87 19.32 17.74 1.47
CA PRO A 87 17.97 17.58 0.98
C PRO A 87 17.68 16.15 0.49
N ILE A 88 18.73 15.35 0.29
CA ILE A 88 18.65 13.96 -0.18
C ILE A 88 19.07 13.03 0.96
N SER A 89 18.22 12.94 1.97
CA SER A 89 18.40 12.07 3.14
C SER A 89 17.05 11.65 3.71
N LEU A 90 17.04 10.98 4.85
CA LEU A 90 15.81 10.76 5.61
C LEU A 90 15.27 12.12 6.07
N ALA A 91 13.98 12.38 5.79
CA ALA A 91 13.38 13.70 6.03
C ALA A 91 13.22 14.06 7.52
N ASP A 92 13.04 13.04 8.37
CA ASP A 92 12.80 13.22 9.82
C ASP A 92 13.27 11.97 10.58
N TYR A 93 13.67 12.13 11.84
CA TYR A 93 13.97 11.03 12.76
C TYR A 93 12.75 10.13 13.01
N HIS A 94 11.54 10.70 13.01
CA HIS A 94 10.31 9.99 13.31
C HIS A 94 9.70 9.40 12.03
N VAL A 95 10.04 8.16 11.74
CA VAL A 95 9.51 7.43 10.59
C VAL A 95 8.16 6.80 10.96
N LYS A 96 7.13 7.03 10.12
CA LYS A 96 5.76 6.58 10.32
C LYS A 96 5.44 5.32 9.55
N LYS A 97 5.85 5.25 8.28
CA LYS A 97 5.51 4.15 7.37
C LYS A 97 6.58 3.93 6.31
N ILE A 98 6.65 2.67 5.85
CA ILE A 98 7.61 2.21 4.83
C ILE A 98 6.84 1.41 3.79
N ASP A 99 7.20 1.56 2.52
CA ASP A 99 6.65 0.78 1.42
C ASP A 99 7.62 0.72 0.24
N GLU A 100 7.69 -0.40 -0.50
CA GLU A 100 8.53 -0.57 -1.68
C GLU A 100 7.68 -0.52 -2.95
N ASP A 101 8.10 0.28 -3.93
CA ASP A 101 7.43 0.32 -5.23
C ASP A 101 7.94 -0.77 -6.21
N LYS A 102 7.33 -0.83 -7.39
CA LYS A 102 7.68 -1.78 -8.45
C LYS A 102 9.05 -1.53 -9.05
N ASN A 103 9.51 -0.28 -8.97
CA ASN A 103 10.79 0.17 -9.54
C ASN A 103 11.97 -0.09 -8.59
N GLY A 104 11.71 -0.60 -7.37
CA GLY A 104 12.74 -0.91 -6.36
C GLY A 104 13.18 0.31 -5.56
N PHE A 105 12.28 1.26 -5.36
CA PHE A 105 12.46 2.38 -4.43
C PHE A 105 11.67 2.14 -3.15
N LEU A 106 12.31 2.39 -2.03
CA LEU A 106 11.68 2.38 -0.72
C LEU A 106 11.15 3.78 -0.40
N TRP A 107 9.85 3.90 -0.25
CA TRP A 107 9.16 5.13 0.14
C TRP A 107 9.00 5.19 1.64
N VAL A 108 9.58 6.19 2.25
CA VAL A 108 9.64 6.36 3.71
C VAL A 108 8.87 7.61 4.09
N LEU A 109 7.75 7.44 4.77
CA LEU A 109 6.89 8.54 5.25
C LEU A 109 7.26 8.90 6.69
N SER A 110 7.56 10.15 6.94
CA SER A 110 7.78 10.69 8.28
C SER A 110 6.46 11.07 8.99
N THR A 111 6.52 11.33 10.29
CA THR A 111 5.37 11.86 11.05
C THR A 111 5.00 13.29 10.68
N SER A 112 5.92 14.05 10.11
CA SER A 112 5.69 15.36 9.51
C SER A 112 5.03 15.31 8.12
N ASN A 113 4.66 14.10 7.66
CA ASN A 113 4.08 13.83 6.36
C ASN A 113 5.00 14.19 5.17
N VAL A 114 6.30 14.06 5.35
CA VAL A 114 7.28 14.20 4.27
C VAL A 114 7.76 12.83 3.84
N PHE A 115 7.79 12.59 2.54
CA PHE A 115 8.37 11.38 1.96
C PHE A 115 9.88 11.55 1.71
N SER A 116 10.63 10.50 2.02
CA SER A 116 11.98 10.26 1.51
C SER A 116 11.92 9.04 0.58
N CYS A 117 12.75 9.03 -0.44
CA CYS A 117 12.85 7.95 -1.40
C CYS A 117 14.27 7.35 -1.34
N TYR A 118 14.37 6.03 -1.11
CA TYR A 118 15.64 5.32 -1.02
C TYR A 118 15.74 4.30 -2.15
N ASP A 119 16.80 4.40 -2.96
CA ASP A 119 17.08 3.44 -4.03
C ASP A 119 17.70 2.17 -3.44
N LEU A 120 16.94 1.07 -3.46
CA LEU A 120 17.37 -0.24 -2.96
C LEU A 120 18.48 -0.86 -3.83
N ARG A 121 18.69 -0.42 -5.07
CA ARG A 121 19.71 -0.92 -5.97
C ARG A 121 21.07 -0.30 -5.65
N HIS A 122 21.09 1.02 -5.40
CA HIS A 122 22.30 1.80 -5.15
C HIS A 122 22.54 2.06 -3.66
N ASN A 123 21.62 1.69 -2.76
CA ASN A 123 21.68 1.89 -1.32
C ASN A 123 21.90 3.36 -0.91
N CYS A 124 21.16 4.27 -1.52
CA CYS A 124 21.22 5.71 -1.22
C CYS A 124 19.86 6.36 -1.33
N PHE A 125 19.67 7.48 -0.64
CA PHE A 125 18.51 8.35 -0.86
C PHE A 125 18.63 9.04 -2.22
N VAL A 126 17.47 9.34 -2.83
CA VAL A 126 17.38 9.98 -4.15
C VAL A 126 16.39 11.14 -4.13
N ASP A 127 16.67 12.17 -4.92
CA ASP A 127 15.73 13.25 -5.17
C ASP A 127 14.72 12.83 -6.23
N PHE A 128 13.51 12.45 -5.76
CA PHE A 128 12.40 12.09 -6.61
C PHE A 128 11.57 13.29 -7.09
N THR A 129 11.84 14.48 -6.55
CA THR A 129 11.12 15.71 -6.91
C THR A 129 11.73 16.44 -8.09
N GLY A 130 13.04 16.27 -8.31
CA GLY A 130 13.82 16.95 -9.34
C GLY A 130 14.12 18.42 -9.03
N CYS A 131 13.79 18.90 -7.81
CA CYS A 131 14.02 20.30 -7.42
C CYS A 131 14.83 20.44 -6.10
N GLY A 132 15.26 19.33 -5.50
CA GLY A 132 16.10 19.36 -4.29
C GLY A 132 15.41 19.86 -3.03
N GLU A 133 14.09 19.98 -3.04
CA GLU A 133 13.32 20.51 -1.93
C GLU A 133 12.44 19.45 -1.28
N HIS A 134 12.62 19.24 0.02
CA HIS A 134 11.67 18.49 0.86
C HIS A 134 10.40 19.28 1.18
N ASP A 135 10.09 20.32 0.41
CA ASP A 135 9.20 21.41 0.81
C ASP A 135 7.70 21.10 0.70
N GLN A 136 7.31 19.89 0.33
CA GLN A 136 5.89 19.55 0.26
C GLN A 136 5.58 18.33 1.12
N ALA A 137 4.78 18.54 2.15
CA ALA A 137 4.20 17.47 2.94
C ALA A 137 3.14 16.73 2.11
N TYR A 138 3.28 15.41 2.00
CA TYR A 138 2.29 14.52 1.42
C TYR A 138 1.98 13.42 2.43
N ALA A 139 0.69 13.23 2.74
CA ALA A 139 0.27 12.24 3.73
C ALA A 139 -0.03 10.87 3.12
N TYR A 140 -0.30 10.84 1.82
CA TYR A 140 -0.79 9.67 1.09
C TYR A 140 0.02 9.41 -0.16
N ARG A 141 0.15 8.13 -0.51
CA ARG A 141 0.78 7.64 -1.73
C ARG A 141 -0.04 6.49 -2.33
N VAL A 142 -0.20 6.48 -3.63
CA VAL A 142 -0.71 5.36 -4.42
C VAL A 142 0.24 5.09 -5.57
N GLU A 143 0.61 3.83 -5.78
CA GLU A 143 1.34 3.38 -6.94
C GLU A 143 0.38 2.80 -7.96
N THR A 144 0.48 3.23 -9.20
CA THR A 144 -0.31 2.74 -10.32
C THR A 144 0.31 1.50 -10.96
N ALA A 145 -0.47 0.80 -11.79
CA ALA A 145 -0.04 -0.43 -12.45
C ALA A 145 1.20 -0.24 -13.34
N ASN A 146 1.38 0.94 -13.92
CA ASN A 146 2.54 1.31 -14.73
C ASN A 146 3.76 1.77 -13.90
N GLY A 147 3.66 1.81 -12.57
CA GLY A 147 4.74 2.19 -11.66
C GLY A 147 4.85 3.69 -11.37
N ASP A 148 3.89 4.51 -11.82
CA ASP A 148 3.82 5.91 -11.41
C ASP A 148 3.38 6.00 -9.94
N ASN A 149 3.99 6.91 -9.18
CA ASN A 149 3.63 7.21 -7.81
C ASN A 149 2.86 8.51 -7.73
N TRP A 150 1.68 8.49 -7.11
CA TRP A 150 0.85 9.66 -6.89
C TRP A 150 0.85 10.02 -5.40
N LEU A 151 1.19 11.27 -5.10
CA LEU A 151 1.30 11.79 -3.74
C LEU A 151 0.29 12.92 -3.53
N TRP A 152 -0.37 12.98 -2.36
CA TRP A 152 -1.26 14.09 -1.97
C TRP A 152 -1.35 14.25 -0.44
N ASP A 153 -1.78 15.42 0.02
CA ASP A 153 -1.92 15.75 1.45
C ASP A 153 -3.33 16.20 1.85
N GLY A 154 -4.23 16.30 0.87
CA GLY A 154 -5.58 16.80 1.08
C GLY A 154 -5.72 18.34 1.06
N GLN A 155 -4.67 19.11 0.75
CA GLN A 155 -4.69 20.58 0.76
C GLN A 155 -4.04 21.25 -0.46
N LYS A 156 -3.00 20.64 -1.02
CA LYS A 156 -2.10 21.26 -2.01
C LYS A 156 -2.22 20.66 -3.41
N GLY A 157 -3.29 19.93 -3.68
CA GLY A 157 -3.42 19.14 -4.91
C GLY A 157 -2.71 17.81 -4.80
N CYS A 158 -2.28 17.26 -5.93
CA CYS A 158 -1.50 16.04 -5.98
C CYS A 158 -0.33 16.15 -6.95
N ARG A 159 0.66 15.27 -6.76
CA ARG A 159 1.84 15.17 -7.61
C ARG A 159 1.97 13.75 -8.13
N LYS A 160 2.11 13.62 -9.43
CA LYS A 160 2.49 12.39 -10.11
C LYS A 160 4.01 12.35 -10.24
N ILE A 161 4.62 11.25 -9.88
CA ILE A 161 6.05 10.98 -10.02
C ILE A 161 6.22 9.73 -10.87
N SER A 162 6.96 9.85 -11.96
CA SER A 162 7.28 8.77 -12.87
C SER A 162 8.77 8.53 -12.89
N PHE A 163 9.17 7.26 -13.00
CA PHE A 163 10.57 6.87 -13.14
C PHE A 163 10.76 6.15 -14.47
N GLU A 164 11.47 6.79 -15.39
CA GLU A 164 11.74 6.26 -16.72
C GLU A 164 13.18 6.56 -17.13
N ASN A 165 13.84 5.61 -17.80
CA ASN A 165 15.22 5.75 -18.28
C ASN A 165 16.21 6.23 -17.19
N GLU A 166 16.11 5.67 -15.99
CA GLU A 166 16.92 6.03 -14.81
C GLU A 166 16.75 7.49 -14.32
N HIS A 167 15.63 8.13 -14.67
CA HIS A 167 15.35 9.51 -14.27
C HIS A 167 13.96 9.65 -13.69
N PHE A 168 13.86 10.44 -12.61
CA PHE A 168 12.57 10.89 -12.08
C PHE A 168 12.04 12.08 -12.87
N SER A 169 10.76 12.06 -13.11
CA SER A 169 10.00 13.21 -13.61
C SER A 169 8.77 13.42 -12.75
N SER A 170 8.35 14.66 -12.58
CA SER A 170 7.17 14.98 -11.77
C SER A 170 6.22 15.93 -12.45
N VAL A 171 4.92 15.73 -12.22
CA VAL A 171 3.85 16.61 -12.71
C VAL A 171 2.93 16.96 -11.54
N THR A 172 2.76 18.24 -11.27
CA THR A 172 1.84 18.73 -10.24
C THR A 172 0.46 19.02 -10.83
N PHE A 173 -0.57 18.62 -10.09
CA PHE A 173 -1.99 18.84 -10.38
C PHE A 173 -2.58 19.75 -9.30
N GLN A 174 -2.98 20.94 -9.69
CA GLN A 174 -3.50 22.00 -8.82
C GLN A 174 -4.55 22.83 -9.57
N CYS A 175 -5.32 23.62 -8.82
CA CYS A 175 -6.26 24.60 -9.39
C CYS A 175 -5.54 25.65 -10.21
N GLU A 176 -4.41 26.14 -9.70
CA GLU A 176 -3.63 27.24 -10.29
C GLU A 176 -3.10 26.91 -11.69
N ASN A 177 -2.88 25.62 -11.95
CA ASN A 177 -2.46 25.16 -13.29
C ASN A 177 -3.62 24.59 -14.13
N GLY A 178 -4.87 24.76 -13.67
CA GLY A 178 -6.09 24.37 -14.39
C GLY A 178 -6.33 22.87 -14.50
N LYS A 179 -5.60 22.04 -13.72
CA LYS A 179 -5.71 20.57 -13.78
C LYS A 179 -6.73 20.00 -12.80
N LEU A 180 -7.02 20.71 -11.71
CA LEU A 180 -7.99 20.30 -10.70
C LEU A 180 -9.03 21.38 -10.47
N PRO A 181 -10.28 21.03 -10.13
CA PRO A 181 -11.28 22.00 -9.68
C PRO A 181 -11.01 22.47 -8.24
N SER A 182 -10.35 21.65 -7.41
CA SER A 182 -9.96 22.00 -6.05
C SER A 182 -8.62 21.37 -5.65
N ASN A 183 -7.80 22.10 -4.89
CA ASN A 183 -6.56 21.57 -4.31
C ASN A 183 -6.79 20.62 -3.16
N LYS A 184 -8.02 20.53 -2.65
CA LYS A 184 -8.39 19.58 -1.61
C LYS A 184 -8.69 18.21 -2.23
N VAL A 185 -7.65 17.40 -2.36
CA VAL A 185 -7.76 16.02 -2.84
C VAL A 185 -8.11 15.10 -1.67
N ASN A 186 -9.26 14.43 -1.76
CA ASN A 186 -9.75 13.53 -0.72
C ASN A 186 -9.31 12.08 -0.94
N SER A 187 -9.33 11.62 -2.20
CA SER A 187 -9.00 10.25 -2.57
C SER A 187 -8.48 10.17 -4.00
N LEU A 188 -7.69 9.15 -4.26
CA LEU A 188 -7.14 8.86 -5.57
C LEU A 188 -7.11 7.34 -5.77
N ILE A 189 -7.61 6.88 -6.92
CA ILE A 189 -7.58 5.47 -7.31
C ILE A 189 -7.17 5.31 -8.78
N GLU A 190 -6.67 4.12 -9.13
CA GLU A 190 -6.50 3.67 -10.51
C GLU A 190 -7.63 2.70 -10.87
N ASP A 191 -8.20 2.84 -12.06
CA ASP A 191 -9.18 1.89 -12.58
C ASP A 191 -8.51 0.71 -13.34
N SER A 192 -9.32 -0.29 -13.71
CA SER A 192 -8.86 -1.48 -14.45
C SER A 192 -8.28 -1.17 -15.84
N ARG A 193 -8.52 0.04 -16.38
CA ARG A 193 -8.00 0.52 -17.66
C ARG A 193 -6.72 1.35 -17.50
N GLY A 194 -6.24 1.55 -16.25
CA GLY A 194 -5.06 2.36 -15.95
C GLY A 194 -5.32 3.87 -15.96
N ASN A 195 -6.58 4.30 -15.88
CA ASN A 195 -6.88 5.72 -15.67
C ASN A 195 -6.85 6.04 -14.17
N VAL A 196 -6.39 7.23 -13.84
CA VAL A 196 -6.36 7.71 -12.46
C VAL A 196 -7.54 8.64 -12.20
N TRP A 197 -8.28 8.36 -11.14
CA TRP A 197 -9.41 9.14 -10.70
C TRP A 197 -9.04 9.93 -9.45
N ILE A 198 -9.29 11.24 -9.48
CA ILE A 198 -8.96 12.17 -8.40
C ILE A 198 -10.26 12.75 -7.86
N CYS A 199 -10.61 12.37 -6.63
CA CYS A 199 -11.73 12.92 -5.89
C CYS A 199 -11.29 14.18 -5.17
N THR A 200 -11.95 15.29 -5.47
CA THR A 200 -11.66 16.58 -4.82
C THR A 200 -12.88 17.12 -4.07
N GLN A 201 -12.67 18.14 -3.26
CA GLN A 201 -13.77 18.84 -2.58
C GLN A 201 -14.78 19.48 -3.54
N GLU A 202 -14.34 19.85 -4.74
CA GLU A 202 -15.17 20.59 -5.72
C GLU A 202 -15.28 19.85 -7.05
N GLY A 203 -15.13 18.51 -7.04
CA GLY A 203 -15.36 17.76 -8.25
C GLY A 203 -14.56 16.47 -8.36
N LEU A 204 -14.75 15.80 -9.50
CA LEU A 204 -14.15 14.54 -9.89
C LEU A 204 -13.36 14.71 -11.17
N VAL A 205 -12.11 14.27 -11.18
CA VAL A 205 -11.20 14.38 -12.33
C VAL A 205 -10.77 12.97 -12.76
N LYS A 206 -10.79 12.73 -14.06
CA LYS A 206 -10.24 11.54 -14.71
C LYS A 206 -8.96 11.92 -15.43
N VAL A 207 -7.88 11.24 -15.12
CA VAL A 207 -6.58 11.38 -15.79
C VAL A 207 -6.31 10.12 -16.58
N THR A 208 -6.27 10.26 -17.89
CA THR A 208 -5.86 9.20 -18.83
C THR A 208 -4.42 9.45 -19.27
N ARG A 209 -3.84 8.51 -20.04
CA ARG A 209 -2.48 8.69 -20.59
C ARG A 209 -2.32 10.02 -21.36
N ASN A 210 -3.37 10.50 -22.03
CA ASN A 210 -3.30 11.63 -22.96
C ASN A 210 -4.15 12.83 -22.57
N LYS A 211 -5.02 12.73 -21.55
CA LYS A 211 -6.02 13.75 -21.25
C LYS A 211 -6.32 13.84 -19.74
N ILE A 212 -6.60 15.06 -19.32
CA ILE A 212 -7.16 15.37 -18.00
C ILE A 212 -8.56 15.89 -18.24
N GLU A 213 -9.56 15.31 -17.62
CA GLU A 213 -10.97 15.64 -17.77
C GLU A 213 -11.61 15.87 -16.43
N VAL A 214 -12.28 17.01 -16.26
CA VAL A 214 -13.20 17.22 -15.15
C VAL A 214 -14.52 16.54 -15.51
N ILE A 215 -14.84 15.48 -14.79
CA ILE A 215 -16.04 14.67 -15.02
C ILE A 215 -17.25 15.27 -14.32
N SER A 216 -17.04 15.89 -13.17
CA SER A 216 -18.05 16.62 -12.41
C SER A 216 -17.39 17.74 -11.61
N ASP A 217 -18.03 18.89 -11.54
CA ASP A 217 -17.66 20.04 -10.73
C ASP A 217 -18.74 20.38 -9.68
N MET A 218 -19.69 19.47 -9.44
CA MET A 218 -20.91 19.76 -8.67
C MET A 218 -20.90 19.21 -7.25
N HIS A 219 -19.97 18.31 -6.90
CA HIS A 219 -20.00 17.59 -5.62
C HIS A 219 -18.62 17.48 -4.98
N ASN A 220 -18.61 17.45 -3.65
CA ASN A 220 -17.47 17.05 -2.87
C ASN A 220 -17.38 15.52 -2.84
N PHE A 221 -16.51 14.92 -3.65
CA PHE A 221 -16.27 13.50 -3.67
C PHE A 221 -15.24 13.11 -2.60
N ARG A 222 -15.67 12.29 -1.63
CA ARG A 222 -14.83 11.90 -0.48
C ARG A 222 -13.99 10.67 -0.72
N ALA A 223 -14.55 9.71 -1.46
CA ALA A 223 -13.91 8.42 -1.65
C ALA A 223 -14.25 7.85 -3.02
N ALA A 224 -13.37 6.99 -3.52
CA ALA A 224 -13.58 6.21 -4.71
C ALA A 224 -13.11 4.77 -4.49
N PHE A 225 -13.74 3.82 -5.17
CA PHE A 225 -13.26 2.45 -5.28
C PHE A 225 -13.57 1.90 -6.67
N SER A 226 -12.73 0.99 -7.14
CA SER A 226 -12.89 0.30 -8.41
C SER A 226 -13.33 -1.14 -8.14
N TYR A 227 -14.35 -1.59 -8.85
CA TYR A 227 -14.81 -2.96 -8.81
C TYR A 227 -15.13 -3.42 -10.23
N GLU A 228 -14.50 -4.53 -10.66
CA GLU A 228 -14.55 -5.00 -12.04
C GLU A 228 -14.17 -3.88 -13.02
N ASN A 229 -15.08 -3.48 -13.93
CA ASN A 229 -14.85 -2.42 -14.91
C ASN A 229 -15.51 -1.08 -14.55
N ALA A 230 -16.12 -0.97 -13.37
CA ALA A 230 -16.81 0.22 -12.90
C ALA A 230 -16.06 0.93 -11.78
N CYS A 231 -16.13 2.25 -11.76
CA CYS A 231 -15.64 3.09 -10.68
C CYS A 231 -16.80 3.70 -9.92
N PHE A 232 -16.77 3.57 -8.61
CA PHE A 232 -17.78 4.11 -7.70
C PHE A 232 -17.21 5.28 -6.91
N PHE A 233 -18.02 6.30 -6.73
CA PHE A 233 -17.64 7.53 -6.06
C PHE A 233 -18.66 7.91 -5.02
N LEU A 234 -18.19 8.19 -3.81
CA LEU A 234 -19.02 8.64 -2.69
C LEU A 234 -18.88 10.15 -2.52
N ALA A 235 -20.00 10.87 -2.64
CA ALA A 235 -20.08 12.28 -2.33
C ALA A 235 -20.33 12.52 -0.82
N ASP A 236 -20.06 13.73 -0.33
CA ASP A 236 -20.20 14.11 1.08
C ASP A 236 -21.64 14.13 1.59
N ASN A 237 -22.61 14.26 0.69
CA ASN A 237 -24.04 14.18 0.99
C ASN A 237 -24.58 12.72 1.09
N GLY A 238 -23.70 11.73 0.96
CA GLY A 238 -24.03 10.30 0.98
C GLY A 238 -24.47 9.74 -0.37
N ASP A 239 -24.45 10.50 -1.44
CA ASP A 239 -24.76 10.01 -2.78
C ASP A 239 -23.61 9.16 -3.34
N ILE A 240 -23.96 8.00 -3.88
CA ILE A 240 -23.07 7.10 -4.60
C ILE A 240 -23.32 7.27 -6.09
N TYR A 241 -22.24 7.48 -6.80
CA TYR A 241 -22.20 7.56 -8.25
C TYR A 241 -21.38 6.40 -8.82
N VAL A 242 -21.72 5.97 -10.03
CA VAL A 242 -20.92 5.00 -10.82
C VAL A 242 -20.52 5.65 -12.14
N TYR A 243 -19.29 5.39 -12.54
CA TYR A 243 -18.81 5.67 -13.89
C TYR A 243 -18.59 4.33 -14.59
N ASP A 244 -19.38 4.08 -15.62
CA ASP A 244 -19.48 2.81 -16.31
C ASP A 244 -18.87 2.84 -17.73
N GLU A 245 -19.18 1.81 -18.51
CA GLU A 245 -18.69 1.65 -19.88
C GLU A 245 -19.22 2.70 -20.85
N ASP A 246 -20.36 3.33 -20.56
CA ASP A 246 -20.95 4.40 -21.36
C ASP A 246 -20.24 5.76 -21.20
N GLU A 247 -19.18 5.80 -20.39
CA GLU A 247 -18.38 6.99 -20.09
C GLU A 247 -19.21 8.14 -19.48
N LYS A 248 -20.17 7.80 -18.64
CA LYS A 248 -21.02 8.75 -17.91
C LYS A 248 -21.05 8.48 -16.43
N LEU A 249 -21.21 9.57 -15.66
CA LEU A 249 -21.40 9.50 -14.23
C LEU A 249 -22.90 9.38 -13.92
N HIS A 250 -23.31 8.25 -13.34
CA HIS A 250 -24.69 7.96 -12.99
C HIS A 250 -24.85 7.91 -11.47
N PHE A 251 -25.94 8.52 -10.97
CA PHE A 251 -26.35 8.35 -9.59
C PHE A 251 -26.90 6.91 -9.39
N VAL A 252 -26.45 6.25 -8.33
CA VAL A 252 -26.86 4.89 -7.99
C VAL A 252 -27.86 4.91 -6.83
N GLN A 253 -27.43 5.44 -5.69
CA GLN A 253 -28.26 5.48 -4.48
C GLN A 253 -27.68 6.49 -3.48
N ARG A 254 -28.46 6.79 -2.43
CA ARG A 254 -28.00 7.59 -1.28
C ARG A 254 -27.92 6.70 -0.04
N ILE A 255 -26.80 6.77 0.66
CA ILE A 255 -26.62 6.15 1.97
C ILE A 255 -27.13 7.11 3.03
N GLY A 256 -27.90 6.62 4.02
CA GLY A 256 -28.40 7.43 5.14
C GLY A 256 -27.25 7.99 5.99
N LYS A 257 -27.45 9.15 6.61
CA LYS A 257 -26.45 9.78 7.47
C LYS A 257 -26.01 8.90 8.66
N ASP A 258 -26.88 8.00 9.10
CA ASP A 258 -26.64 7.11 10.25
C ASP A 258 -25.82 5.86 9.89
N ASP A 259 -25.63 5.61 8.59
CA ASP A 259 -24.89 4.42 8.09
C ASP A 259 -23.41 4.75 7.76
N VAL A 260 -22.98 6.00 7.94
CA VAL A 260 -21.68 6.48 7.43
C VAL A 260 -20.71 6.83 8.56
N ASP A 261 -20.29 5.84 9.34
CA ASP A 261 -19.00 5.87 10.07
C ASP A 261 -17.93 5.18 9.20
N PHE A 262 -17.68 5.74 8.02
CA PHE A 262 -16.60 5.26 7.15
C PHE A 262 -15.26 5.87 7.60
N HIS A 263 -14.56 5.17 8.43
CA HIS A 263 -13.11 5.28 8.50
C HIS A 263 -12.52 4.58 7.26
N PHE A 264 -12.39 5.31 6.16
CA PHE A 264 -11.56 4.86 5.04
C PHE A 264 -10.10 4.89 5.48
N THR A 265 -9.63 3.77 5.99
CA THR A 265 -8.21 3.47 5.95
C THR A 265 -7.88 3.20 4.48
N THR A 266 -7.21 4.15 3.83
CA THR A 266 -6.52 3.87 2.57
C THR A 266 -5.52 2.77 2.88
N HIS A 267 -5.87 1.52 2.58
CA HIS A 267 -4.91 0.45 2.56
C HIS A 267 -3.96 0.76 1.42
N PHE A 268 -2.73 1.13 1.76
CA PHE A 268 -1.60 0.98 0.86
C PHE A 268 -1.63 -0.48 0.42
N GLY A 269 -1.76 -0.69 -0.91
CA GLY A 269 -2.09 -1.98 -1.47
C GLY A 269 -1.17 -3.09 -0.98
N THR A 270 -1.77 -4.03 -0.26
CA THR A 270 -1.29 -5.40 -0.19
C THR A 270 -2.24 -6.24 -1.03
N LYS A 271 -1.74 -6.71 -2.16
CA LYS A 271 -2.28 -7.94 -2.77
C LYS A 271 -1.66 -9.12 -2.08
#